data_b410816f145133e63dbc161e6d390353
#
_entry.id   b410816f145133e63dbc161e6d390353
#
_cell.length_a   1.000
_cell.length_b   1.000
_cell.length_c   1.000
_cell.angle_alpha   90.00
_cell.angle_beta   90.00
_cell.angle_gamma   90.00
#
_symmetry.space_group_name_H-M   'P 1'
#
loop_
_entity.id
_entity.type
_entity.pdbx_description
1 polymer ?
#
loop_
_entity_poly.entity_id
_entity_poly.type
_entity_poly.pdbx_seq_one_letter_code
_entity_poly.pdbx_strand_id
1 'polypeptide(L)'
;MQAIPRSPFHRFLEAHDGLRLHYLDFPQPGAHLPVVCLPGLTRPAEDFEALAAKLNAEGLRVLAFDYRGRGDSQWDADWTHYDLDVEEDDILRVLEQEGVSTAAFVGTSRGGIHTMRLALHRPDLVRAAVLNDIGPEINLAGLIRIKRYVGKLPPIASIKDAIALTRFTAGSDFA
;
A
#
# COMPACT_ATOMS: atom_id res chain seq x y z
N MET A 1 -15.05 27.78 -1.33
CA MET A 1 -15.81 26.72 -0.63
C MET A 1 -14.90 25.51 -0.59
N GLN A 2 -14.29 25.19 0.56
CA GLN A 2 -13.50 23.95 0.68
C GLN A 2 -14.45 22.77 0.57
N ALA A 3 -14.19 21.89 -0.41
CA ALA A 3 -14.94 20.64 -0.54
C ALA A 3 -14.73 19.84 0.74
N ILE A 4 -15.82 19.36 1.34
CA ILE A 4 -15.77 18.44 2.49
C ILE A 4 -15.09 17.18 1.97
N PRO A 5 -13.99 16.71 2.62
CA PRO A 5 -13.36 15.45 2.23
C PRO A 5 -14.40 14.34 2.26
N ARG A 6 -14.61 13.66 1.14
CA ARG A 6 -15.48 12.49 1.11
C ARG A 6 -14.77 11.35 1.82
N SER A 7 -15.47 10.69 2.74
CA SER A 7 -14.97 9.44 3.31
C SER A 7 -14.80 8.40 2.20
N PRO A 8 -13.76 7.55 2.26
CA PRO A 8 -13.59 6.49 1.28
C PRO A 8 -14.71 5.46 1.35
N PHE A 9 -14.90 4.74 0.25
CA PHE A 9 -15.65 3.50 0.28
C PHE A 9 -14.70 2.34 0.55
N HIS A 10 -15.00 1.54 1.56
CA HIS A 10 -14.37 0.25 1.78
C HIS A 10 -14.88 -0.72 0.73
N ARG A 11 -13.97 -1.25 -0.07
CA ARG A 11 -14.26 -2.19 -1.15
C ARG A 11 -13.60 -3.53 -0.87
N PHE A 12 -14.29 -4.58 -1.26
CA PHE A 12 -13.79 -5.94 -1.14
C PHE A 12 -13.99 -6.69 -2.46
N LEU A 13 -13.02 -7.53 -2.79
CA LEU A 13 -13.14 -8.47 -3.90
C LEU A 13 -12.36 -9.77 -3.59
N GLU A 14 -12.59 -10.79 -4.39
CA GLU A 14 -11.85 -12.04 -4.29
C GLU A 14 -10.66 -12.03 -5.27
N ALA A 15 -9.47 -12.33 -4.75
CA ALA A 15 -8.29 -12.64 -5.54
C ALA A 15 -8.52 -13.90 -6.39
N HIS A 16 -7.60 -14.21 -7.31
CA HIS A 16 -7.73 -15.41 -8.16
C HIS A 16 -7.74 -16.72 -7.37
N ASP A 17 -7.12 -16.75 -6.20
CA ASP A 17 -7.11 -17.89 -5.27
C ASP A 17 -8.29 -17.90 -4.26
N GLY A 18 -9.23 -16.94 -4.39
CA GLY A 18 -10.41 -16.82 -3.53
C GLY A 18 -10.18 -16.07 -2.22
N LEU A 19 -8.96 -15.53 -1.97
CA LEU A 19 -8.68 -14.72 -0.81
C LEU A 19 -9.38 -13.36 -0.91
N ARG A 20 -10.03 -12.91 0.17
CA ARG A 20 -10.71 -11.62 0.19
C ARG A 20 -9.73 -10.48 0.37
N LEU A 21 -9.64 -9.62 -0.64
CA LEU A 21 -8.84 -8.39 -0.65
C LEU A 21 -9.69 -7.18 -0.29
N HIS A 22 -9.08 -6.21 0.37
CA HIS A 22 -9.67 -4.91 0.70
C HIS A 22 -8.87 -3.76 0.08
N TYR A 23 -9.58 -2.69 -0.28
CA TYR A 23 -9.00 -1.42 -0.68
C TYR A 23 -9.96 -0.27 -0.38
N LEU A 24 -9.41 0.94 -0.23
CA LEU A 24 -10.17 2.17 -0.10
C LEU A 24 -10.34 2.80 -1.49
N ASP A 25 -11.58 3.13 -1.86
CA ASP A 25 -11.90 3.87 -3.07
C ASP A 25 -12.39 5.27 -2.72
N PHE A 26 -11.68 6.28 -3.21
CA PHE A 26 -12.07 7.69 -3.18
C PHE A 26 -12.58 8.06 -4.58
N PRO A 27 -13.86 7.88 -4.88
CA PRO A 27 -14.38 8.01 -6.22
C PRO A 27 -14.37 9.45 -6.68
N GLN A 28 -14.06 9.63 -7.97
CA GLN A 28 -14.17 10.92 -8.64
C GLN A 28 -14.77 10.70 -10.04
N PRO A 29 -16.05 11.03 -10.23
CA PRO A 29 -16.70 10.89 -11.53
C PRO A 29 -15.98 11.71 -12.61
N GLY A 30 -15.67 11.09 -13.75
CA GLY A 30 -15.00 11.76 -14.86
C GLY A 30 -13.47 11.88 -14.72
N ALA A 31 -12.87 11.35 -13.66
CA ALA A 31 -11.42 11.30 -13.56
C ALA A 31 -10.84 10.34 -14.63
N HIS A 32 -9.89 10.84 -15.42
CA HIS A 32 -9.28 10.07 -16.52
C HIS A 32 -8.05 9.27 -16.09
N LEU A 33 -7.37 9.70 -15.03
CA LEU A 33 -6.16 9.05 -14.51
C LEU A 33 -6.29 8.86 -13.01
N PRO A 34 -6.62 7.66 -12.54
CA PRO A 34 -6.65 7.38 -11.11
C PRO A 34 -5.25 7.35 -10.50
N VAL A 35 -5.18 7.59 -9.20
CA VAL A 35 -3.97 7.41 -8.39
C VAL A 35 -4.11 6.13 -7.58
N VAL A 36 -3.11 5.25 -7.69
CA VAL A 36 -3.01 3.99 -6.97
C VAL A 36 -1.97 4.15 -5.86
N CYS A 37 -2.38 3.98 -4.62
CA CYS A 37 -1.52 4.09 -3.45
C CYS A 37 -1.20 2.70 -2.91
N LEU A 38 0.10 2.35 -2.88
CA LEU A 38 0.62 1.06 -2.46
C LEU A 38 1.46 1.23 -1.18
N PRO A 39 1.04 0.66 -0.04
CA PRO A 39 1.68 0.89 1.25
C PRO A 39 3.00 0.12 1.44
N GLY A 40 3.66 0.38 2.55
CA GLY A 40 4.83 -0.36 3.00
C GLY A 40 4.48 -1.77 3.50
N LEU A 41 5.51 -2.58 3.78
CA LEU A 41 5.40 -4.01 4.08
C LEU A 41 4.37 -4.37 5.17
N THR A 42 4.26 -3.56 6.21
CA THR A 42 3.40 -3.83 7.37
C THR A 42 2.30 -2.78 7.55
N ARG A 43 2.06 -1.99 6.51
CA ARG A 43 1.19 -0.82 6.60
C ARG A 43 -0.14 -1.06 5.88
N PRO A 44 -1.23 -0.51 6.41
CA PRO A 44 -2.56 -0.59 5.80
C PRO A 44 -2.83 0.56 4.81
N ALA A 45 -3.93 0.44 4.07
CA ALA A 45 -4.43 1.44 3.13
C ALA A 45 -4.73 2.80 3.80
N GLU A 46 -5.16 2.78 5.07
CA GLU A 46 -5.50 3.96 5.87
C GLU A 46 -4.34 4.95 6.01
N ASP A 47 -3.09 4.50 5.90
CA ASP A 47 -1.93 5.41 5.89
C ASP A 47 -2.01 6.46 4.78
N PHE A 48 -2.75 6.17 3.73
CA PHE A 48 -2.96 7.09 2.60
C PHE A 48 -4.20 7.97 2.71
N GLU A 49 -5.07 7.82 3.71
CA GLU A 49 -6.34 8.57 3.77
C GLU A 49 -6.16 10.07 3.64
N ALA A 50 -5.19 10.64 4.38
CA ALA A 50 -4.96 12.09 4.35
C ALA A 50 -4.46 12.57 2.98
N LEU A 51 -3.61 11.79 2.30
CA LEU A 51 -3.12 12.09 0.95
C LEU A 51 -4.26 11.91 -0.06
N ALA A 52 -4.96 10.77 0.01
CA ALA A 52 -6.05 10.43 -0.88
C ALA A 52 -7.19 11.47 -0.84
N ALA A 53 -7.56 11.92 0.36
CA ALA A 53 -8.56 12.99 0.52
C ALA A 53 -8.13 14.30 -0.17
N LYS A 54 -6.86 14.68 -0.06
CA LYS A 54 -6.32 15.87 -0.74
C LYS A 54 -6.33 15.70 -2.26
N LEU A 55 -5.86 14.58 -2.77
CA LEU A 55 -5.85 14.29 -4.20
C LEU A 55 -7.27 14.23 -4.77
N ASN A 56 -8.21 13.63 -4.02
CA ASN A 56 -9.62 13.56 -4.41
C ASN A 56 -10.27 14.95 -4.45
N ALA A 57 -9.92 15.85 -3.52
CA ALA A 57 -10.37 17.25 -3.55
C ALA A 57 -9.86 18.01 -4.79
N GLU A 58 -8.71 17.60 -5.35
CA GLU A 58 -8.15 18.14 -6.60
C GLU A 58 -8.73 17.45 -7.86
N GLY A 59 -9.72 16.58 -7.71
CA GLY A 59 -10.43 15.96 -8.83
C GLY A 59 -9.83 14.61 -9.29
N LEU A 60 -9.00 13.98 -8.49
CA LEU A 60 -8.41 12.68 -8.81
C LEU A 60 -9.17 11.55 -8.09
N ARG A 61 -9.45 10.44 -8.79
CA ARG A 61 -9.85 9.20 -8.13
C ARG A 61 -8.62 8.58 -7.47
N VAL A 62 -8.78 8.08 -6.24
CA VAL A 62 -7.68 7.40 -5.54
C VAL A 62 -8.12 6.03 -5.08
N LEU A 63 -7.27 5.02 -5.31
CA LEU A 63 -7.40 3.67 -4.79
C LEU A 63 -6.22 3.39 -3.87
N ALA A 64 -6.46 3.06 -2.60
CA ALA A 64 -5.41 2.69 -1.65
C ALA A 64 -5.60 1.24 -1.22
N PHE A 65 -4.54 0.46 -1.26
CA PHE A 65 -4.58 -1.00 -1.17
C PHE A 65 -4.20 -1.53 0.20
N ASP A 66 -4.89 -2.58 0.62
CA ASP A 66 -4.41 -3.51 1.64
C ASP A 66 -3.91 -4.78 0.95
N TYR A 67 -2.61 -5.09 1.08
CA TYR A 67 -2.12 -6.39 0.62
C TYR A 67 -2.76 -7.51 1.44
N ARG A 68 -2.75 -8.74 0.91
CA ARG A 68 -3.15 -9.94 1.66
C ARG A 68 -2.52 -9.94 3.04
N GLY A 69 -3.30 -10.25 4.09
CA GLY A 69 -2.87 -10.28 5.48
C GLY A 69 -2.52 -8.92 6.10
N ARG A 70 -2.93 -7.78 5.50
CA ARG A 70 -2.79 -6.43 6.08
C ARG A 70 -4.12 -5.72 6.06
N GLY A 71 -4.28 -4.74 6.96
CA GLY A 71 -5.51 -3.98 7.08
C GLY A 71 -6.74 -4.89 7.18
N ASP A 72 -7.72 -4.65 6.32
CA ASP A 72 -8.97 -5.42 6.26
C ASP A 72 -8.94 -6.57 5.23
N SER A 73 -7.81 -6.77 4.53
CA SER A 73 -7.60 -7.94 3.67
C SER A 73 -7.44 -9.21 4.49
N GLN A 74 -7.99 -10.30 3.98
CA GLN A 74 -7.93 -11.60 4.65
C GLN A 74 -6.50 -12.11 4.79
N TRP A 75 -6.23 -12.79 5.91
CA TRP A 75 -5.00 -13.52 6.13
C TRP A 75 -4.99 -14.82 5.33
N ASP A 76 -3.85 -15.10 4.68
CA ASP A 76 -3.61 -16.38 4.04
C ASP A 76 -2.92 -17.33 5.02
N ALA A 77 -3.40 -18.56 5.07
CA ALA A 77 -2.79 -19.61 5.89
C ALA A 77 -1.47 -20.11 5.31
N ASP A 78 -1.30 -19.98 3.99
CA ASP A 78 -0.05 -20.34 3.31
C ASP A 78 0.88 -19.13 3.27
N TRP A 79 1.92 -19.17 4.11
CA TRP A 79 2.90 -18.08 4.20
C TRP A 79 3.69 -17.88 2.90
N THR A 80 3.74 -18.85 1.99
CA THR A 80 4.44 -18.75 0.70
C THR A 80 3.73 -17.80 -0.26
N HIS A 81 2.46 -17.50 -0.03
CA HIS A 81 1.69 -16.55 -0.83
C HIS A 81 1.97 -15.07 -0.48
N TYR A 82 2.76 -14.80 0.57
CA TYR A 82 3.15 -13.42 0.90
C TYR A 82 4.40 -13.00 0.14
N ASP A 83 4.40 -13.22 -1.16
CA ASP A 83 5.51 -12.84 -2.03
C ASP A 83 5.11 -11.77 -3.05
N LEU A 84 6.11 -11.23 -3.77
CA LEU A 84 5.88 -10.10 -4.67
C LEU A 84 5.06 -10.48 -5.90
N ASP A 85 5.13 -11.72 -6.38
CA ASP A 85 4.42 -12.14 -7.59
C ASP A 85 2.93 -12.28 -7.27
N VAL A 86 2.59 -12.91 -6.15
CA VAL A 86 1.20 -13.07 -5.71
C VAL A 86 0.57 -11.73 -5.35
N GLU A 87 1.28 -10.86 -4.62
CA GLU A 87 0.76 -9.51 -4.30
C GLU A 87 0.62 -8.63 -5.56
N GLU A 88 1.49 -8.78 -6.58
CA GLU A 88 1.34 -8.07 -7.85
C GLU A 88 0.10 -8.53 -8.62
N ASP A 89 -0.20 -9.85 -8.60
CA ASP A 89 -1.42 -10.40 -9.17
C ASP A 89 -2.67 -9.87 -8.45
N ASP A 90 -2.65 -9.79 -7.11
CA ASP A 90 -3.72 -9.16 -6.31
C ASP A 90 -3.95 -7.69 -6.72
N ILE A 91 -2.88 -6.91 -6.89
CA ILE A 91 -2.98 -5.52 -7.34
C ILE A 91 -3.63 -5.46 -8.73
N LEU A 92 -3.15 -6.26 -9.67
CA LEU A 92 -3.69 -6.31 -11.03
C LEU A 92 -5.16 -6.73 -11.04
N ARG A 93 -5.55 -7.69 -10.19
CA ARG A 93 -6.92 -8.14 -10.04
C ARG A 93 -7.86 -7.03 -9.58
N VAL A 94 -7.43 -6.20 -8.61
CA VAL A 94 -8.22 -5.03 -8.17
C VAL A 94 -8.33 -4.02 -9.30
N LEU A 95 -7.24 -3.71 -10.00
CA LEU A 95 -7.24 -2.72 -11.08
C LEU A 95 -8.13 -3.16 -12.26
N GLU A 96 -8.12 -4.44 -12.60
CA GLU A 96 -9.00 -5.02 -13.61
C GLU A 96 -10.47 -4.88 -13.22
N GLN A 97 -10.83 -5.24 -11.98
CA GLN A 97 -12.19 -5.11 -11.45
C GLN A 97 -12.69 -3.66 -11.50
N GLU A 98 -11.80 -2.71 -11.23
CA GLU A 98 -12.11 -1.27 -11.23
C GLU A 98 -12.02 -0.62 -12.62
N GLY A 99 -11.71 -1.40 -13.65
CA GLY A 99 -11.58 -0.93 -15.04
C GLY A 99 -10.40 0.04 -15.24
N VAL A 100 -9.36 -0.08 -14.43
CA VAL A 100 -8.18 0.78 -14.49
C VAL A 100 -7.15 0.19 -15.44
N SER A 101 -7.06 0.75 -16.65
CA SER A 101 -6.08 0.34 -17.66
C SER A 101 -4.78 1.17 -17.61
N THR A 102 -4.81 2.34 -16.98
CA THR A 102 -3.64 3.20 -16.78
C THR A 102 -3.82 4.04 -15.50
N ALA A 103 -2.75 4.26 -14.74
CA ALA A 103 -2.78 4.97 -13.46
C ALA A 103 -1.48 5.71 -13.18
N ALA A 104 -1.55 6.70 -12.27
CA ALA A 104 -0.39 7.18 -11.54
C ALA A 104 -0.24 6.35 -10.24
N PHE A 105 0.98 6.02 -9.85
CA PHE A 105 1.26 5.20 -8.66
C PHE A 105 2.00 6.01 -7.60
N VAL A 106 1.62 5.82 -6.34
CA VAL A 106 2.34 6.30 -5.16
C VAL A 106 2.71 5.08 -4.33
N GLY A 107 3.97 4.66 -4.43
CA GLY A 107 4.45 3.46 -3.76
C GLY A 107 5.41 3.80 -2.62
N THR A 108 5.09 3.39 -1.40
CA THR A 108 5.95 3.53 -0.23
C THR A 108 6.69 2.23 0.06
N SER A 109 8.03 2.25 0.11
CA SER A 109 8.86 1.09 0.47
C SER A 109 8.47 -0.14 -0.38
N ARG A 110 7.84 -1.19 0.21
CA ARG A 110 7.34 -2.37 -0.54
C ARG A 110 6.43 -1.96 -1.71
N GLY A 111 5.56 -0.97 -1.52
CA GLY A 111 4.69 -0.43 -2.57
C GLY A 111 5.48 0.20 -3.72
N GLY A 112 6.64 0.79 -3.44
CA GLY A 112 7.55 1.28 -4.47
C GLY A 112 8.21 0.14 -5.26
N ILE A 113 8.50 -1.01 -4.61
CA ILE A 113 8.98 -2.21 -5.32
C ILE A 113 7.91 -2.70 -6.30
N HIS A 114 6.64 -2.82 -5.86
CA HIS A 114 5.54 -3.19 -6.75
C HIS A 114 5.37 -2.18 -7.90
N THR A 115 5.47 -0.88 -7.61
CA THR A 115 5.41 0.16 -8.65
C THR A 115 6.50 0.00 -9.71
N MET A 116 7.74 -0.28 -9.30
CA MET A 116 8.85 -0.51 -10.23
C MET A 116 8.67 -1.80 -11.03
N ARG A 117 8.17 -2.88 -10.41
CA ARG A 117 7.84 -4.14 -11.08
C ARG A 117 6.73 -3.96 -12.11
N LEU A 118 5.64 -3.29 -11.73
CA LEU A 118 4.55 -2.98 -12.66
C LEU A 118 5.02 -2.11 -13.82
N ALA A 119 5.89 -1.12 -13.58
CA ALA A 119 6.48 -0.33 -14.66
C ALA A 119 7.31 -1.17 -15.65
N LEU A 120 7.90 -2.27 -15.17
CA LEU A 120 8.67 -3.19 -16.01
C LEU A 120 7.75 -4.19 -16.75
N HIS A 121 6.78 -4.80 -16.03
CA HIS A 121 5.93 -5.86 -16.56
C HIS A 121 4.71 -5.33 -17.34
N ARG A 122 4.21 -4.16 -16.93
CA ARG A 122 3.01 -3.52 -17.48
C ARG A 122 3.26 -2.02 -17.70
N PRO A 123 4.17 -1.66 -18.63
CA PRO A 123 4.51 -0.25 -18.91
C PRO A 123 3.31 0.56 -19.43
N ASP A 124 2.29 -0.09 -20.00
CA ASP A 124 1.02 0.49 -20.39
C ASP A 124 0.18 0.99 -19.19
N LEU A 125 0.30 0.33 -18.06
CA LEU A 125 -0.45 0.64 -16.84
C LEU A 125 0.15 1.83 -16.07
N VAL A 126 1.48 1.94 -15.99
CA VAL A 126 2.15 2.94 -15.15
C VAL A 126 2.43 4.23 -15.93
N ARG A 127 1.54 5.20 -15.81
CA ARG A 127 1.67 6.51 -16.49
C ARG A 127 2.60 7.47 -15.79
N ALA A 128 2.64 7.41 -14.46
CA ALA A 128 3.51 8.20 -13.61
C ALA A 128 3.75 7.44 -12.29
N ALA A 129 4.86 7.71 -11.63
CA ALA A 129 5.18 7.07 -10.35
C ALA A 129 5.84 8.05 -9.37
N VAL A 130 5.44 7.95 -8.12
CA VAL A 130 6.12 8.53 -6.96
C VAL A 130 6.64 7.38 -6.11
N LEU A 131 7.96 7.30 -5.95
CA LEU A 131 8.62 6.33 -5.07
C LEU A 131 8.96 7.03 -3.76
N ASN A 132 8.33 6.60 -2.67
CA ASN A 132 8.52 7.15 -1.35
C ASN A 132 9.34 6.17 -0.49
N ASP A 133 10.47 6.66 0.04
CA ASP A 133 11.38 5.89 0.90
C ASP A 133 11.90 4.59 0.26
N ILE A 134 12.10 4.60 -1.04
CA ILE A 134 12.64 3.49 -1.84
C ILE A 134 13.14 4.02 -3.19
N GLY A 135 14.11 3.34 -3.77
CA GLY A 135 14.62 3.58 -5.12
C GLY A 135 15.05 2.28 -5.79
N PRO A 136 15.55 2.34 -7.02
CA PRO A 136 15.99 1.15 -7.77
C PRO A 136 17.22 0.48 -7.12
N GLU A 137 17.99 1.23 -6.34
CA GLU A 137 19.08 0.69 -5.52
C GLU A 137 18.62 0.54 -4.08
N ILE A 138 18.58 -0.70 -3.60
CA ILE A 138 18.10 -1.02 -2.25
C ILE A 138 19.28 -1.13 -1.29
N ASN A 139 19.23 -0.38 -0.19
CA ASN A 139 20.24 -0.47 0.87
C ASN A 139 20.08 -1.77 1.68
N LEU A 140 20.99 -2.72 1.44
CA LEU A 140 20.97 -4.02 2.12
C LEU A 140 21.07 -3.91 3.65
N ALA A 141 21.82 -2.94 4.18
CA ALA A 141 21.92 -2.74 5.63
C ALA A 141 20.55 -2.34 6.23
N GLY A 142 19.78 -1.51 5.51
CA GLY A 142 18.40 -1.18 5.86
C GLY A 142 17.50 -2.41 5.89
N LEU A 143 17.56 -3.26 4.86
CA LEU A 143 16.78 -4.51 4.80
C LEU A 143 17.15 -5.48 5.93
N ILE A 144 18.45 -5.64 6.23
CA ILE A 144 18.89 -6.48 7.35
C ILE A 144 18.34 -5.96 8.68
N ARG A 145 18.31 -4.63 8.86
CA ARG A 145 17.72 -4.02 10.06
C ARG A 145 16.23 -4.35 10.17
N ILE A 146 15.46 -4.18 9.09
CA ILE A 146 14.03 -4.50 9.04
C ILE A 146 13.80 -5.99 9.37
N LYS A 147 14.56 -6.90 8.76
CA LYS A 147 14.47 -8.35 9.00
C LYS A 147 14.73 -8.77 10.47
N ARG A 148 15.43 -7.92 11.24
CA ARG A 148 15.71 -8.21 12.66
C ARG A 148 14.47 -8.07 13.54
N TYR A 149 13.51 -7.21 13.21
CA TYR A 149 12.36 -6.94 14.06
C TYR A 149 11.01 -7.31 13.45
N VAL A 150 10.84 -7.24 12.13
CA VAL A 150 9.55 -7.58 11.50
C VAL A 150 9.17 -9.03 11.81
N GLY A 151 7.95 -9.23 12.31
CA GLY A 151 7.44 -10.54 12.73
C GLY A 151 8.04 -11.10 14.02
N LYS A 152 8.91 -10.34 14.72
CA LYS A 152 9.60 -10.79 15.94
C LYS A 152 9.35 -9.90 17.14
N LEU A 153 8.51 -8.88 16.98
CA LEU A 153 8.20 -7.95 18.06
C LEU A 153 7.28 -8.62 19.07
N PRO A 154 7.51 -8.39 20.39
CA PRO A 154 6.62 -8.90 21.42
C PRO A 154 5.23 -8.24 21.31
N PRO A 155 4.18 -8.89 21.82
CA PRO A 155 2.86 -8.26 21.92
C PRO A 155 2.95 -6.94 22.71
N ILE A 156 2.29 -5.90 22.24
CA ILE A 156 2.23 -4.60 22.91
C ILE A 156 1.07 -4.64 23.91
N ALA A 157 1.39 -4.60 25.21
CA ALA A 157 0.39 -4.63 26.27
C ALA A 157 -0.03 -3.23 26.77
N SER A 158 0.78 -2.20 26.48
CA SER A 158 0.52 -0.83 26.93
C SER A 158 1.06 0.22 25.96
N ILE A 159 0.57 1.46 26.07
CA ILE A 159 1.11 2.61 25.32
C ILE A 159 2.60 2.81 25.64
N LYS A 160 3.02 2.57 26.88
CA LYS A 160 4.43 2.66 27.27
C LYS A 160 5.30 1.65 26.52
N ASP A 161 4.81 0.43 26.34
CA ASP A 161 5.51 -0.60 25.57
C ASP A 161 5.57 -0.22 24.10
N ALA A 162 4.48 0.34 23.54
CA ALA A 162 4.44 0.84 22.16
C ALA A 162 5.51 1.94 21.95
N ILE A 163 5.60 2.91 22.87
CA ILE A 163 6.61 3.99 22.79
C ILE A 163 8.03 3.42 22.89
N ALA A 164 8.28 2.50 23.82
CA ALA A 164 9.59 1.88 23.97
C ALA A 164 9.99 1.10 22.72
N LEU A 165 9.06 0.36 22.14
CA LEU A 165 9.27 -0.42 20.93
C LEU A 165 9.52 0.46 19.70
N THR A 166 8.75 1.54 19.54
CA THR A 166 8.94 2.52 18.46
C THR A 166 10.33 3.15 18.56
N ARG A 167 10.78 3.56 19.74
CA ARG A 167 12.14 4.09 19.95
C ARG A 167 13.22 3.06 19.60
N PHE A 168 13.00 1.80 19.95
CA PHE A 168 13.94 0.71 19.64
C PHE A 168 14.04 0.46 18.13
N THR A 169 12.91 0.44 17.41
CA THR A 169 12.87 0.17 15.97
C THR A 169 13.31 1.37 15.13
N ALA A 170 13.01 2.60 15.57
CA ALA A 170 13.39 3.82 14.87
C ALA A 170 14.90 4.14 14.96
N GLY A 171 15.60 3.61 15.97
CA GLY A 171 17.03 3.87 16.17
C GLY A 171 17.31 5.26 16.79
N SER A 172 18.60 5.62 16.87
CA SER A 172 19.06 6.88 17.47
C SER A 172 18.65 8.15 16.72
N ASP A 173 18.11 8.03 15.51
CA ASP A 173 17.82 9.16 14.64
C ASP A 173 16.55 9.94 15.06
N PHE A 174 15.84 9.48 16.10
CA PHE A 174 14.65 10.09 16.68
C PHE A 174 14.78 10.37 18.19
N ALA A 175 16.00 10.56 18.68
CA ALA A 175 16.25 10.94 20.07
C ALA A 175 16.25 12.47 20.26
#